data_e2fd82f6d2d97090d99e22d561927c6b
#
_entry.id   e2fd82f6d2d97090d99e22d561927c6b
#
_cell.length_a   1.000
_cell.length_b   1.000
_cell.length_c   1.000
_cell.angle_alpha   90.00
_cell.angle_beta   90.00
_cell.angle_gamma   90.00
#
_symmetry.space_group_name_H-M   'P 1'
#
loop_
_entity.id
_entity.type
_entity.pdbx_description
1 polymer ?
#
loop_
_entity_poly.entity_id
_entity_poly.type
_entity_poly.pdbx_seq_one_letter_code
_entity_poly.pdbx_strand_id
1 'polypeptide(L)'
;MASQKKQSVLNGAVILMVAVVSVKVIGALFKMPLTDMLGTVGRGYFQSAYEIYTPIFAISMAGLPVAVSRMVAENVALSKYRDARAVFNVSKRIFLIVGTVGTLIIFIVAYPYAYFVAGLKSIPAILCVAPSVLFCCYMSAYRGYYEGLR
;
A
#
# COMPACT_ATOMS: atom_id res chain seq x y z
N MET A 1 -29.34 -21.57 8.15
CA MET A 1 -27.86 -21.33 8.10
C MET A 1 -27.41 -20.26 7.05
N ALA A 2 -28.06 -20.11 5.91
CA ALA A 2 -27.73 -19.10 4.89
C ALA A 2 -27.96 -17.64 5.34
N SER A 3 -28.95 -17.36 6.18
CA SER A 3 -29.27 -16.01 6.68
C SER A 3 -28.20 -15.46 7.64
N GLN A 4 -27.65 -16.27 8.53
CA GLN A 4 -26.60 -15.85 9.47
C GLN A 4 -25.29 -15.53 8.74
N LYS A 5 -24.94 -16.28 7.69
CA LYS A 5 -23.74 -16.04 6.89
C LYS A 5 -23.84 -14.73 6.11
N LYS A 6 -25.04 -14.38 5.63
CA LYS A 6 -25.35 -13.14 4.92
C LYS A 6 -25.24 -11.90 5.83
N GLN A 7 -25.74 -12.00 7.07
CA GLN A 7 -25.64 -10.93 8.07
C GLN A 7 -24.18 -10.69 8.50
N SER A 8 -23.37 -11.73 8.64
CA SER A 8 -21.96 -11.62 8.99
C SER A 8 -21.16 -10.91 7.89
N VAL A 9 -21.44 -11.19 6.61
CA VAL A 9 -20.80 -10.52 5.47
C VAL A 9 -21.21 -9.05 5.37
N LEU A 10 -22.49 -8.74 5.58
CA LEU A 10 -22.98 -7.36 5.59
C LEU A 10 -22.35 -6.54 6.72
N ASN A 11 -22.29 -7.08 7.92
CA ASN A 11 -21.64 -6.39 9.04
C ASN A 11 -20.14 -6.15 8.79
N GLY A 12 -19.44 -7.13 8.21
CA GLY A 12 -18.05 -6.97 7.81
C GLY A 12 -17.84 -5.88 6.74
N ALA A 13 -18.75 -5.81 5.77
CA ALA A 13 -18.73 -4.78 4.73
C ALA A 13 -18.98 -3.38 5.30
N VAL A 14 -19.93 -3.23 6.22
CA VAL A 14 -20.23 -1.95 6.90
C VAL A 14 -19.03 -1.48 7.73
N ILE A 15 -18.42 -2.36 8.51
CA ILE A 15 -17.23 -2.03 9.30
C ILE A 15 -16.09 -1.54 8.38
N LEU A 16 -15.88 -2.23 7.26
CA LEU A 16 -14.85 -1.87 6.31
C LEU A 16 -15.14 -0.52 5.63
N MET A 17 -16.40 -0.25 5.30
CA MET A 17 -16.85 1.03 4.75
C MET A 17 -16.61 2.17 5.74
N VAL A 18 -17.02 2.02 6.99
CA VAL A 18 -16.79 3.01 8.06
C VAL A 18 -15.29 3.26 8.26
N ALA A 19 -14.48 2.21 8.28
CA ALA A 19 -13.03 2.35 8.39
C ALA A 19 -12.43 3.15 7.23
N VAL A 20 -12.82 2.86 5.98
CA VAL A 20 -12.34 3.59 4.79
C VAL A 20 -12.77 5.06 4.82
N VAL A 21 -14.00 5.34 5.19
CA VAL A 21 -14.51 6.72 5.32
C VAL A 21 -13.75 7.46 6.41
N SER A 22 -13.54 6.84 7.57
CA SER A 22 -12.77 7.44 8.67
C SER A 22 -11.34 7.81 8.27
N VAL A 23 -10.66 6.91 7.58
CA VAL A 23 -9.29 7.17 7.07
C VAL A 23 -9.29 8.33 6.08
N LYS A 24 -10.27 8.42 5.19
CA LYS A 24 -10.39 9.51 4.22
C LYS A 24 -10.68 10.85 4.89
N VAL A 25 -11.54 10.88 5.90
CA VAL A 25 -11.84 12.08 6.69
C VAL A 25 -10.61 12.56 7.43
N ILE A 26 -9.90 11.66 8.13
CA ILE A 26 -8.64 11.99 8.83
C ILE A 26 -7.60 12.52 7.84
N GLY A 27 -7.46 11.89 6.69
CA GLY A 27 -6.54 12.32 5.63
C GLY A 27 -6.87 13.71 5.08
N ALA A 28 -8.17 14.02 4.89
CA ALA A 28 -8.62 15.33 4.45
C ALA A 28 -8.35 16.41 5.51
N LEU A 29 -8.67 16.14 6.78
CA LEU A 29 -8.41 17.03 7.90
C LEU A 29 -6.91 17.32 8.08
N PHE A 30 -6.06 16.32 7.85
CA PHE A 30 -4.61 16.50 7.90
C PHE A 30 -4.07 17.31 6.71
N LYS A 31 -4.67 17.12 5.52
CA LYS A 31 -4.21 17.79 4.30
C LYS A 31 -4.47 19.30 4.30
N MET A 32 -5.52 19.76 4.96
CA MET A 32 -5.84 21.22 5.06
C MET A 32 -4.72 21.99 5.76
N PRO A 33 -4.40 21.75 7.05
CA PRO A 33 -3.35 22.49 7.73
C PRO A 33 -1.96 22.27 7.11
N LEU A 34 -1.71 21.07 6.55
CA LEU A 34 -0.46 20.80 5.85
C LEU A 34 -0.29 21.73 4.65
N THR A 35 -1.35 21.97 3.89
CA THR A 35 -1.33 22.85 2.71
C THR A 35 -1.05 24.31 3.11
N ASP A 36 -1.63 24.77 4.22
CA ASP A 36 -1.44 26.13 4.71
C ASP A 36 -0.01 26.35 5.24
N MET A 37 0.54 25.36 5.93
CA MET A 37 1.92 25.43 6.47
C MET A 37 2.99 25.33 5.39
N LEU A 38 2.79 24.54 4.34
CA LEU A 38 3.78 24.37 3.27
C LEU A 38 3.81 25.54 2.27
N GLY A 39 2.74 26.28 2.15
CA GLY A 39 2.58 27.31 1.12
C GLY A 39 2.54 26.73 -0.30
N THR A 40 2.48 27.60 -1.30
CA THR A 40 2.34 27.20 -2.72
C THR A 40 3.54 26.39 -3.23
N VAL A 41 4.75 26.80 -2.87
CA VAL A 41 5.99 26.15 -3.32
C VAL A 41 6.20 24.78 -2.64
N GLY A 42 5.99 24.71 -1.34
CA GLY A 42 6.14 23.44 -0.60
C GLY A 42 5.08 22.42 -1.02
N ARG A 43 3.88 22.86 -1.37
CA ARG A 43 2.85 22.00 -1.95
C ARG A 43 3.27 21.41 -3.29
N GLY A 44 3.97 22.16 -4.14
CA GLY A 44 4.54 21.68 -5.39
C GLY A 44 5.54 20.53 -5.14
N TYR A 45 6.45 20.70 -4.19
CA TYR A 45 7.43 19.66 -3.85
C TYR A 45 6.78 18.38 -3.29
N PHE A 46 5.76 18.53 -2.45
CA PHE A 46 4.99 17.40 -1.93
C PHE A 46 4.24 16.68 -3.06
N GLN A 47 3.61 17.40 -3.96
CA GLN A 47 2.89 16.82 -5.08
C GLN A 47 3.82 16.06 -6.02
N SER A 48 4.99 16.60 -6.33
CA SER A 48 6.00 15.92 -7.16
C SER A 48 6.51 14.63 -6.54
N ALA A 49 6.71 14.58 -5.21
CA ALA A 49 7.06 13.35 -4.51
C ALA A 49 5.91 12.32 -4.59
N TYR A 50 4.67 12.78 -4.50
CA TYR A 50 3.50 11.92 -4.58
C TYR A 50 3.27 11.35 -5.98
N GLU A 51 3.61 12.08 -7.03
CA GLU A 51 3.51 11.64 -8.43
C GLU A 51 4.45 10.46 -8.75
N ILE A 52 5.66 10.45 -8.19
CA ILE A 52 6.57 9.31 -8.33
C ILE A 52 6.09 8.11 -7.48
N TYR A 53 5.65 8.39 -6.27
CA TYR A 53 5.24 7.35 -5.34
C TYR A 53 4.00 6.58 -5.83
N THR A 54 3.00 7.28 -6.36
CA THR A 54 1.68 6.72 -6.68
C THR A 54 1.72 5.56 -7.68
N PRO A 55 2.40 5.63 -8.83
CA PRO A 55 2.43 4.51 -9.78
C PRO A 55 3.17 3.30 -9.22
N ILE A 56 4.26 3.49 -8.49
CA ILE A 56 5.02 2.40 -7.88
C ILE A 56 4.19 1.71 -6.79
N PHE A 57 3.50 2.50 -5.97
CA PHE A 57 2.56 2.01 -4.97
C PHE A 57 1.39 1.25 -5.61
N ALA A 58 0.80 1.76 -6.68
CA ALA A 58 -0.31 1.12 -7.38
C ALA A 58 0.09 -0.26 -7.93
N ILE A 59 1.25 -0.38 -8.55
CA ILE A 59 1.78 -1.67 -9.03
C ILE A 59 1.97 -2.64 -7.87
N SER A 60 2.52 -2.17 -6.76
CA SER A 60 2.77 -3.01 -5.58
C SER A 60 1.50 -3.47 -4.87
N MET A 61 0.42 -2.69 -4.95
CA MET A 61 -0.85 -2.98 -4.24
C MET A 61 -1.91 -3.67 -5.09
N ALA A 62 -1.86 -3.58 -6.42
CA ALA A 62 -2.98 -4.00 -7.26
C ALA A 62 -3.08 -5.51 -7.44
N GLY A 63 -2.00 -6.19 -7.75
CA GLY A 63 -2.04 -7.60 -8.18
C GLY A 63 -1.54 -8.61 -7.17
N LEU A 64 -0.44 -8.28 -6.50
CA LEU A 64 0.27 -9.20 -5.62
C LEU A 64 -0.56 -9.67 -4.39
N PRO A 65 -1.24 -8.79 -3.63
CA PRO A 65 -2.06 -9.23 -2.48
C PRO A 65 -3.22 -10.13 -2.90
N VAL A 66 -3.84 -9.87 -4.07
CA VAL A 66 -4.94 -10.66 -4.61
C VAL A 66 -4.48 -12.07 -4.98
N ALA A 67 -3.31 -12.20 -5.60
CA ALA A 67 -2.73 -13.51 -5.92
C ALA A 67 -2.45 -14.32 -4.64
N VAL A 68 -1.87 -13.68 -3.62
CA VAL A 68 -1.61 -14.33 -2.33
C VAL A 68 -2.89 -14.76 -1.64
N SER A 69 -3.92 -13.90 -1.60
CA SER A 69 -5.20 -14.23 -0.96
C SER A 69 -5.88 -15.42 -1.64
N ARG A 70 -5.81 -15.50 -2.97
CA ARG A 70 -6.36 -16.64 -3.72
C ARG A 70 -5.61 -17.95 -3.41
N MET A 71 -4.29 -17.94 -3.44
CA MET A 71 -3.48 -19.12 -3.10
C MET A 71 -3.70 -19.59 -1.66
N VAL A 72 -3.82 -18.66 -0.72
CA VAL A 72 -4.13 -18.98 0.69
C VAL A 72 -5.52 -19.57 0.80
N ALA A 73 -6.55 -18.97 0.18
CA ALA A 73 -7.91 -19.46 0.20
C ALA A 73 -8.04 -20.88 -0.38
N GLU A 74 -7.36 -21.17 -1.49
CA GLU A 74 -7.32 -22.51 -2.09
C GLU A 74 -6.73 -23.55 -1.13
N ASN A 75 -5.60 -23.24 -0.48
CA ASN A 75 -4.96 -24.15 0.48
C ASN A 75 -5.81 -24.36 1.74
N VAL A 76 -6.49 -23.32 2.21
CA VAL A 76 -7.40 -23.41 3.35
C VAL A 76 -8.62 -24.24 3.02
N ALA A 77 -9.20 -24.10 1.83
CA ALA A 77 -10.32 -24.91 1.34
C ALA A 77 -9.97 -26.40 1.28
N LEU A 78 -8.72 -26.72 0.98
CA LEU A 78 -8.18 -28.09 0.99
C LEU A 78 -7.72 -28.57 2.38
N SER A 79 -8.01 -27.80 3.45
CA SER A 79 -7.55 -28.07 4.82
C SER A 79 -6.01 -28.17 4.99
N LYS A 80 -5.25 -27.65 4.04
CA LYS A 80 -3.77 -27.65 4.03
C LYS A 80 -3.20 -26.40 4.69
N TYR A 81 -3.45 -26.22 5.98
CA TYR A 81 -3.01 -25.02 6.73
C TYR A 81 -1.49 -24.83 6.76
N ARG A 82 -0.73 -25.93 6.64
CA ARG A 82 0.73 -25.88 6.60
C ARG A 82 1.23 -25.23 5.30
N ASP A 83 0.58 -25.56 4.19
CA ASP A 83 0.91 -25.01 2.88
C ASP A 83 0.47 -23.54 2.77
N ALA A 84 -0.67 -23.17 3.37
CA ALA A 84 -1.10 -21.76 3.47
C ALA A 84 -0.06 -20.90 4.22
N ARG A 85 0.55 -21.42 5.30
CA ARG A 85 1.64 -20.73 5.99
C ARG A 85 2.93 -20.67 5.16
N ALA A 86 3.22 -21.69 4.38
CA ALA A 86 4.37 -21.69 3.47
C ALA A 86 4.20 -20.62 2.39
N VAL A 87 3.02 -20.51 1.80
CA VAL A 87 2.66 -19.43 0.84
C VAL A 87 2.88 -18.05 1.47
N PHE A 88 2.44 -17.85 2.70
CA PHE A 88 2.65 -16.58 3.40
C PHE A 88 4.13 -16.23 3.58
N ASN A 89 4.96 -17.20 4.02
CA ASN A 89 6.39 -16.97 4.24
C ASN A 89 7.13 -16.64 2.93
N VAL A 90 6.77 -17.33 1.84
CA VAL A 90 7.33 -17.05 0.52
C VAL A 90 6.89 -15.68 0.02
N SER A 91 5.59 -15.38 0.13
CA SER A 91 5.03 -14.09 -0.25
C SER A 91 5.70 -12.94 0.49
N LYS A 92 5.90 -13.06 1.81
CA LYS A 92 6.58 -12.05 2.63
C LYS A 92 7.99 -11.73 2.11
N ARG A 93 8.75 -12.75 1.68
CA ARG A 93 10.09 -12.55 1.09
C ARG A 93 10.01 -11.86 -0.26
N ILE A 94 9.09 -12.30 -1.11
CA ILE A 94 8.89 -11.69 -2.45
C ILE A 94 8.50 -10.21 -2.30
N PHE A 95 7.54 -9.89 -1.43
CA PHE A 95 7.10 -8.50 -1.22
C PHE A 95 8.21 -7.62 -0.62
N LEU A 96 9.07 -8.19 0.23
CA LEU A 96 10.22 -7.48 0.76
C LEU A 96 11.23 -7.17 -0.36
N ILE A 97 11.51 -8.13 -1.24
CA ILE A 97 12.39 -7.91 -2.40
C ILE A 97 11.79 -6.85 -3.33
N VAL A 98 10.52 -6.97 -3.70
CA VAL A 98 9.82 -6.00 -4.55
C VAL A 98 9.80 -4.61 -3.93
N GLY A 99 9.53 -4.51 -2.62
CA GLY A 99 9.56 -3.25 -1.89
C GLY A 99 10.95 -2.61 -1.86
N THR A 100 11.99 -3.43 -1.66
CA THR A 100 13.40 -2.95 -1.67
C THR A 100 13.80 -2.48 -3.06
N VAL A 101 13.48 -3.24 -4.09
CA VAL A 101 13.76 -2.86 -5.50
C VAL A 101 12.98 -1.59 -5.86
N GLY A 102 11.70 -1.49 -5.50
CA GLY A 102 10.89 -0.28 -5.71
C GLY A 102 11.47 0.95 -5.02
N THR A 103 11.93 0.80 -3.78
CA THR A 103 12.62 1.88 -3.04
C THR A 103 13.92 2.30 -3.74
N LEU A 104 14.74 1.33 -4.19
CA LEU A 104 15.98 1.63 -4.93
C LEU A 104 15.69 2.34 -6.24
N ILE A 105 14.66 1.94 -6.97
CA ILE A 105 14.23 2.62 -8.20
C ILE A 105 13.87 4.07 -7.90
N ILE A 106 13.12 4.35 -6.82
CA ILE A 106 12.81 5.73 -6.44
C ILE A 106 14.09 6.52 -6.15
N PHE A 107 15.07 5.95 -5.44
CA PHE A 107 16.34 6.62 -5.16
C PHE A 107 17.09 6.99 -6.44
N ILE A 108 17.13 6.09 -7.44
CA ILE A 108 17.80 6.31 -8.72
C ILE A 108 17.06 7.36 -9.55
N VAL A 109 15.73 7.26 -9.61
CA VAL A 109 14.87 8.15 -10.41
C VAL A 109 14.69 9.53 -9.76
N ALA A 110 14.86 9.64 -8.44
CA ALA A 110 14.69 10.90 -7.71
C ALA A 110 15.57 12.04 -8.23
N TYR A 111 16.83 11.74 -8.55
CA TYR A 111 17.76 12.76 -9.02
C TYR A 111 17.40 13.29 -10.42
N PRO A 112 17.26 12.46 -11.50
CA PRO A 112 16.88 12.95 -12.80
C PRO A 112 15.49 13.59 -12.83
N TYR A 113 14.54 13.05 -12.09
CA TYR A 113 13.20 13.65 -12.01
C TYR A 113 13.21 15.02 -11.34
N ALA A 114 13.93 15.18 -10.24
CA ALA A 114 14.08 16.47 -9.58
C ALA A 114 14.80 17.49 -10.49
N TYR A 115 15.77 17.05 -11.27
CA TYR A 115 16.50 17.93 -12.18
C TYR A 115 15.62 18.44 -13.33
N PHE A 116 14.82 17.56 -13.97
CA PHE A 116 14.06 17.91 -15.18
C PHE A 116 12.66 18.46 -14.90
N VAL A 117 12.01 18.07 -13.79
CA VAL A 117 10.58 18.32 -13.58
C VAL A 117 10.29 19.09 -12.29
N ALA A 118 10.80 18.63 -11.16
CA ALA A 118 10.34 19.10 -9.85
C ALA A 118 11.22 20.17 -9.20
N GLY A 119 12.42 20.38 -9.73
CA GLY A 119 13.46 21.22 -9.13
C GLY A 119 14.25 20.50 -8.01
N LEU A 120 15.53 20.81 -7.91
CA LEU A 120 16.47 20.16 -6.98
C LEU A 120 16.05 20.22 -5.49
N LYS A 121 15.24 21.21 -5.12
CA LYS A 121 14.70 21.33 -3.76
C LYS A 121 13.65 20.28 -3.40
N SER A 122 13.15 19.51 -4.38
CA SER A 122 12.19 18.40 -4.15
C SER A 122 12.85 17.09 -3.72
N ILE A 123 14.17 16.96 -3.90
CA ILE A 123 14.92 15.73 -3.58
C ILE A 123 14.66 15.22 -2.16
N PRO A 124 14.76 16.04 -1.08
CA PRO A 124 14.53 15.54 0.27
C PRO A 124 13.09 15.03 0.47
N ALA A 125 12.09 15.65 -0.17
CA ALA A 125 10.71 15.21 -0.09
C ALA A 125 10.54 13.81 -0.74
N ILE A 126 11.13 13.58 -1.91
CA ILE A 126 11.08 12.29 -2.62
C ILE A 126 11.80 11.21 -1.81
N LEU A 127 12.96 11.51 -1.25
CA LEU A 127 13.75 10.56 -0.46
C LEU A 127 13.04 10.16 0.85
N CYS A 128 12.32 11.08 1.48
CA CYS A 128 11.52 10.77 2.68
C CYS A 128 10.34 9.85 2.39
N VAL A 129 9.78 9.90 1.17
CA VAL A 129 8.65 9.05 0.78
C VAL A 129 9.11 7.67 0.32
N ALA A 130 10.34 7.52 -0.18
CA ALA A 130 10.86 6.26 -0.70
C ALA A 130 10.74 5.06 0.27
N PRO A 131 11.09 5.16 1.58
CA PRO A 131 10.94 4.04 2.52
C PRO A 131 9.49 3.59 2.73
N SER A 132 8.52 4.49 2.51
CA SER A 132 7.10 4.15 2.65
C SER A 132 6.67 3.04 1.70
N VAL A 133 7.25 2.95 0.51
CA VAL A 133 6.98 1.88 -0.46
C VAL A 133 7.33 0.52 0.11
N LEU A 134 8.49 0.41 0.76
CA LEU A 134 8.93 -0.85 1.39
C LEU A 134 7.94 -1.30 2.47
N PHE A 135 7.54 -0.39 3.35
CA PHE A 135 6.57 -0.70 4.40
C PHE A 135 5.19 -1.06 3.83
N CYS A 136 4.73 -0.37 2.79
CA CYS A 136 3.48 -0.68 2.12
C CYS A 136 3.50 -2.07 1.45
N CYS A 137 4.58 -2.43 0.77
CA CYS A 137 4.76 -3.76 0.20
C CYS A 137 4.74 -4.83 1.30
N TYR A 138 5.44 -4.60 2.40
CA TYR A 138 5.47 -5.54 3.52
C TYR A 138 4.08 -5.75 4.14
N MET A 139 3.33 -4.67 4.37
CA MET A 139 1.94 -4.73 4.88
C MET A 139 0.99 -5.42 3.90
N SER A 140 1.24 -5.30 2.59
CA SER A 140 0.44 -5.96 1.55
C SER A 140 0.51 -7.49 1.62
N ALA A 141 1.66 -8.05 2.03
CA ALA A 141 1.79 -9.49 2.25
C ALA A 141 0.87 -10.00 3.37
N TYR A 142 0.80 -9.25 4.48
CA TYR A 142 -0.11 -9.57 5.58
C TYR A 142 -1.56 -9.43 5.17
N ARG A 143 -1.89 -8.34 4.47
CA ARG A 143 -3.24 -8.11 3.98
C ARG A 143 -3.71 -9.27 3.09
N GLY A 144 -2.92 -9.68 2.09
CA GLY A 144 -3.24 -10.79 1.22
C GLY A 144 -3.46 -12.10 1.97
N TYR A 145 -2.64 -12.38 2.98
CA TYR A 145 -2.79 -13.57 3.82
C TYR A 145 -4.09 -13.58 4.62
N TYR A 146 -4.39 -12.49 5.33
CA TYR A 146 -5.62 -12.40 6.14
C TYR A 146 -6.89 -12.33 5.29
N GLU A 147 -6.85 -11.74 4.11
CA GLU A 147 -7.96 -11.76 3.16
C GLU A 147 -8.22 -13.19 2.63
N GLY A 148 -7.16 -14.00 2.44
CA GLY A 148 -7.28 -15.38 2.01
C GLY A 148 -7.75 -16.37 3.09
N LEU A 149 -7.65 -16.02 4.37
CA LEU A 149 -8.13 -16.83 5.49
C LEU A 149 -9.66 -16.68 5.75
N ARG A 150 -10.30 -15.69 5.17
CA ARG A 150 -11.74 -15.41 5.29
C ARG A 150 -12.56 -16.23 4.31
#